data_d5411ac50984d7341eb843ec4f57e33e
#
_entry.id   d5411ac50984d7341eb843ec4f57e33e
#
_cell.length_a   1.000
_cell.length_b   1.000
_cell.length_c   1.000
_cell.angle_alpha   90.00
_cell.angle_beta   90.00
_cell.angle_gamma   90.00
#
_symmetry.space_group_name_H-M   'P 1'
#
loop_
_entity.id
_entity.type
_entity.pdbx_description
1 polymer ?
#
loop_
_entity_poly.entity_id
_entity_poly.type
_entity_poly.pdbx_seq_one_letter_code
_entity_poly.pdbx_strand_id
1 'polypeptide(L)'
;ANMTAAQTRLPVLDALPIAYFVNGDTGQKKTTRQAWDKKTIIAEEIAVIVPIPEAVLDDADYDIWGEVRPRIQEAFGQVIDAAILFGTDKPATWREGLVPSATTAGAVKQISADLYTDLLGEGGIISKVEESGYFVSGHVADIGMRAKLRGLKDGNERPLFLNSMQQAGNYTLDGSAIQFPRNGAFDKTKAHMISGDFSQLVYSIRQDITFKLFTEGVVQN
;
A
#
# COMPACT_ATOMS: atom_id res chain seq x y z
N ALA A 1 1.99 -7.79 13.59
CA ALA A 1 1.69 -8.71 14.69
C ALA A 1 0.55 -9.65 14.28
N ASN A 2 0.72 -10.96 14.50
CA ASN A 2 -0.33 -11.92 14.15
C ASN A 2 -1.53 -11.76 15.10
N MET A 3 -2.73 -11.77 14.54
CA MET A 3 -3.97 -11.71 15.31
C MET A 3 -4.31 -13.10 15.87
N THR A 4 -4.60 -13.17 17.16
CA THR A 4 -5.11 -14.40 17.81
C THR A 4 -6.65 -14.41 17.90
N ALA A 5 -7.29 -13.25 17.77
CA ALA A 5 -8.75 -13.07 17.82
C ALA A 5 -9.29 -12.44 16.54
N ALA A 6 -10.60 -12.51 16.33
CA ALA A 6 -11.27 -11.89 15.18
C ALA A 6 -11.15 -10.36 15.15
N GLN A 7 -10.93 -9.75 16.31
CA GLN A 7 -10.74 -8.30 16.46
C GLN A 7 -9.52 -8.02 17.31
N THR A 8 -8.71 -7.07 16.89
CA THR A 8 -7.58 -6.54 17.67
C THR A 8 -7.73 -5.03 17.80
N ARG A 9 -7.56 -4.53 19.01
CA ARG A 9 -7.59 -3.09 19.30
C ARG A 9 -6.17 -2.57 19.41
N LEU A 10 -5.87 -1.56 18.61
CA LEU A 10 -4.59 -0.85 18.66
C LEU A 10 -4.80 0.48 19.38
N PRO A 11 -4.10 0.73 20.49
CA PRO A 11 -4.06 2.06 21.08
C PRO A 11 -3.28 2.99 20.14
N VAL A 12 -3.86 4.11 19.78
CA VAL A 12 -3.22 5.16 19.00
C VAL A 12 -3.17 6.41 19.85
N LEU A 13 -2.02 7.05 19.91
CA LEU A 13 -1.86 8.32 20.61
C LEU A 13 -2.61 9.40 19.83
N ASP A 14 -3.65 9.97 20.44
CA ASP A 14 -4.48 11.02 19.83
C ASP A 14 -3.94 12.42 20.13
N ALA A 15 -3.45 12.63 21.36
CA ALA A 15 -2.87 13.91 21.76
C ALA A 15 -1.62 13.71 22.60
N LEU A 16 -0.58 14.46 22.25
CA LEU A 16 0.67 14.53 23.02
C LEU A 16 0.48 15.43 24.25
N PRO A 17 1.19 15.15 25.35
CA PRO A 17 1.26 16.07 26.47
C PRO A 17 1.94 17.38 26.02
N ILE A 18 1.40 18.49 26.45
CA ILE A 18 1.93 19.82 26.12
C ILE A 18 3.00 20.19 27.15
N ALA A 19 4.22 20.42 26.69
CA ALA A 19 5.27 21.00 27.49
C ALA A 19 5.17 22.53 27.48
N TYR A 20 5.48 23.16 28.60
CA TYR A 20 5.48 24.64 28.74
C TYR A 20 6.63 25.10 29.63
N PHE A 21 7.09 26.30 29.40
CA PHE A 21 8.10 26.92 30.25
C PHE A 21 7.45 27.49 31.52
N VAL A 22 8.06 27.20 32.66
CA VAL A 22 7.64 27.76 33.96
C VAL A 22 8.41 29.04 34.20
N ASN A 23 7.71 30.13 34.49
CA ASN A 23 8.31 31.43 34.68
C ASN A 23 8.78 31.58 36.15
N GLY A 24 10.08 31.45 36.39
CA GLY A 24 10.72 31.59 37.70
C GLY A 24 10.41 30.49 38.71
N ASP A 25 10.94 30.61 39.92
CA ASP A 25 10.82 29.56 40.95
C ASP A 25 9.39 29.42 41.56
N THR A 26 8.56 30.45 41.40
CA THR A 26 7.18 30.51 41.90
C THR A 26 6.12 30.21 40.86
N GLY A 27 6.52 29.89 39.63
CA GLY A 27 5.61 29.63 38.54
C GLY A 27 4.75 28.37 38.78
N GLN A 28 3.44 28.49 38.57
CA GLN A 28 2.51 27.39 38.75
C GLN A 28 2.69 26.30 37.64
N LYS A 29 2.94 25.07 38.05
CA LYS A 29 3.01 23.91 37.13
C LYS A 29 1.60 23.46 36.75
N LYS A 30 1.30 23.44 35.46
CA LYS A 30 0.02 22.98 34.91
C LYS A 30 0.08 21.51 34.60
N THR A 31 -1.01 20.81 34.83
CA THR A 31 -1.16 19.41 34.39
C THR A 31 -1.57 19.36 32.94
N THR A 32 -0.98 18.44 32.16
CA THR A 32 -1.35 18.17 30.78
C THR A 32 -2.01 16.80 30.68
N ARG A 33 -2.94 16.64 29.76
CA ARG A 33 -3.61 15.37 29.50
C ARG A 33 -3.05 14.76 28.24
N GLN A 34 -2.84 13.44 28.29
CA GLN A 34 -2.55 12.62 27.12
C GLN A 34 -3.82 11.86 26.76
N ALA A 35 -4.22 11.93 25.52
CA ALA A 35 -5.40 11.21 25.03
C ALA A 35 -4.98 10.03 24.16
N TRP A 36 -5.67 8.91 24.34
CA TRP A 36 -5.48 7.69 23.57
C TRP A 36 -6.78 7.35 22.85
N ASP A 37 -6.68 7.14 21.54
CA ASP A 37 -7.76 6.58 20.72
C ASP A 37 -7.55 5.07 20.53
N LYS A 38 -8.64 4.38 20.20
CA LYS A 38 -8.63 2.93 19.94
C LYS A 38 -9.01 2.68 18.49
N LYS A 39 -8.07 2.20 17.71
CA LYS A 39 -8.38 1.71 16.35
C LYS A 39 -8.55 0.20 16.38
N THR A 40 -9.66 -0.28 15.83
CA THR A 40 -9.98 -1.71 15.78
C THR A 40 -9.63 -2.24 14.39
N ILE A 41 -8.89 -3.34 14.35
CA ILE A 41 -8.64 -4.13 13.15
C ILE A 41 -9.53 -5.37 13.24
N ILE A 42 -10.29 -5.63 12.19
CA ILE A 42 -11.19 -6.78 12.06
C ILE A 42 -10.63 -7.70 10.99
N ALA A 43 -10.50 -8.99 11.32
CA ALA A 43 -10.06 -9.99 10.36
C ALA A 43 -11.22 -10.40 9.46
N GLU A 44 -11.00 -10.38 8.18
CA GLU A 44 -11.93 -10.85 7.15
C GLU A 44 -11.31 -12.02 6.40
N GLU A 45 -12.16 -12.85 5.81
CA GLU A 45 -11.76 -14.05 5.10
C GLU A 45 -11.73 -13.80 3.58
N ILE A 46 -10.67 -14.29 2.94
CA ILE A 46 -10.55 -14.33 1.49
C ILE A 46 -10.55 -15.79 1.09
N ALA A 47 -11.41 -16.19 0.15
CA ALA A 47 -11.51 -17.55 -0.32
C ALA A 47 -11.44 -17.61 -1.85
N VAL A 48 -10.82 -18.66 -2.37
CA VAL A 48 -10.78 -19.01 -3.80
C VAL A 48 -11.14 -20.48 -3.94
N ILE A 49 -12.04 -20.79 -4.87
CA ILE A 49 -12.39 -22.16 -5.26
C ILE A 49 -11.98 -22.34 -6.72
N VAL A 50 -11.13 -23.34 -6.97
CA VAL A 50 -10.70 -23.69 -8.31
C VAL A 50 -11.27 -25.08 -8.64
N PRO A 51 -12.30 -25.17 -9.49
CA PRO A 51 -12.80 -26.47 -9.97
C PRO A 51 -11.84 -27.03 -11.02
N ILE A 52 -11.36 -28.25 -10.81
CA ILE A 52 -10.51 -28.99 -11.76
C ILE A 52 -11.28 -30.26 -12.14
N PRO A 53 -11.58 -30.47 -13.44
CA PRO A 53 -12.22 -31.70 -13.89
C PRO A 53 -11.34 -32.94 -13.60
N GLU A 54 -11.95 -34.02 -13.14
CA GLU A 54 -11.24 -35.25 -12.80
C GLU A 54 -10.49 -35.85 -14.00
N ALA A 55 -11.07 -35.81 -15.19
CA ALA A 55 -10.41 -36.22 -16.41
C ALA A 55 -9.08 -35.52 -16.70
N VAL A 56 -8.97 -34.22 -16.28
CA VAL A 56 -7.72 -33.46 -16.42
C VAL A 56 -6.68 -33.90 -15.40
N LEU A 57 -7.11 -34.35 -14.21
CA LEU A 57 -6.21 -34.89 -13.19
C LEU A 57 -5.67 -36.27 -13.57
N ASP A 58 -6.50 -37.11 -14.21
CA ASP A 58 -6.13 -38.45 -14.61
C ASP A 58 -5.23 -38.49 -15.85
N ASP A 59 -5.40 -37.54 -16.78
CA ASP A 59 -4.65 -37.45 -18.04
C ASP A 59 -3.43 -36.55 -17.97
N ALA A 60 -3.14 -35.93 -16.79
CA ALA A 60 -2.05 -34.96 -16.67
C ALA A 60 -0.69 -35.65 -16.48
N ASP A 61 0.20 -35.46 -17.44
CA ASP A 61 1.61 -35.86 -17.36
C ASP A 61 2.47 -34.92 -16.50
N TYR A 62 1.88 -33.90 -15.84
CA TYR A 62 2.59 -32.89 -15.06
C TYR A 62 1.87 -32.59 -13.73
N ASP A 63 2.60 -32.00 -12.77
CA ASP A 63 2.07 -31.62 -11.45
C ASP A 63 1.16 -30.40 -11.54
N ILE A 64 -0.14 -30.62 -11.72
CA ILE A 64 -1.19 -29.60 -11.75
C ILE A 64 -1.17 -28.77 -10.45
N TRP A 65 -0.91 -29.40 -9.30
CA TRP A 65 -0.89 -28.73 -8.01
C TRP A 65 0.29 -27.76 -7.87
N GLY A 66 1.44 -28.13 -8.41
CA GLY A 66 2.61 -27.25 -8.48
C GLY A 66 2.34 -25.99 -9.29
N GLU A 67 1.47 -26.06 -10.31
CA GLU A 67 1.11 -24.92 -11.14
C GLU A 67 -0.03 -24.08 -10.53
N VAL A 68 -1.02 -24.70 -9.90
CA VAL A 68 -2.20 -24.01 -9.36
C VAL A 68 -1.88 -23.22 -8.09
N ARG A 69 -1.06 -23.76 -7.19
CA ARG A 69 -0.71 -23.10 -5.90
C ARG A 69 -0.15 -21.70 -6.06
N PRO A 70 0.87 -21.46 -6.92
CA PRO A 70 1.41 -20.11 -7.11
C PRO A 70 0.36 -19.14 -7.67
N ARG A 71 -0.54 -19.63 -8.54
CA ARG A 71 -1.61 -18.81 -9.14
C ARG A 71 -2.64 -18.37 -8.09
N ILE A 72 -2.99 -19.27 -7.16
CA ILE A 72 -3.86 -18.92 -6.04
C ILE A 72 -3.20 -17.84 -5.16
N GLN A 73 -1.92 -17.98 -4.84
CA GLN A 73 -1.19 -16.99 -4.03
C GLN A 73 -1.13 -15.63 -4.74
N GLU A 74 -0.89 -15.61 -6.04
CA GLU A 74 -0.91 -14.41 -6.86
C GLU A 74 -2.30 -13.73 -6.85
N ALA A 75 -3.37 -14.52 -6.98
CA ALA A 75 -4.75 -14.00 -6.91
C ALA A 75 -5.09 -13.39 -5.54
N PHE A 76 -4.67 -14.01 -4.44
CA PHE A 76 -4.81 -13.41 -3.09
C PHE A 76 -4.04 -12.08 -2.98
N GLY A 77 -2.80 -12.06 -3.44
CA GLY A 77 -1.99 -10.83 -3.46
C GLY A 77 -2.67 -9.72 -4.25
N GLN A 78 -3.21 -10.03 -5.43
CA GLN A 78 -3.92 -9.06 -6.27
C GLN A 78 -5.14 -8.45 -5.55
N VAL A 79 -5.98 -9.28 -4.92
CA VAL A 79 -7.19 -8.81 -4.22
C VAL A 79 -6.82 -7.93 -3.03
N ILE A 80 -5.83 -8.35 -2.23
CA ILE A 80 -5.38 -7.59 -1.05
C ILE A 80 -4.79 -6.24 -1.48
N ASP A 81 -3.91 -6.23 -2.47
CA ASP A 81 -3.27 -5.01 -2.96
C ASP A 81 -4.32 -4.03 -3.54
N ALA A 82 -5.28 -4.52 -4.33
CA ALA A 82 -6.35 -3.70 -4.88
C ALA A 82 -7.26 -3.11 -3.79
N ALA A 83 -7.57 -3.88 -2.75
CA ALA A 83 -8.37 -3.43 -1.61
C ALA A 83 -7.62 -2.37 -0.78
N ILE A 84 -6.33 -2.56 -0.51
CA ILE A 84 -5.52 -1.61 0.28
C ILE A 84 -5.26 -0.32 -0.51
N LEU A 85 -4.83 -0.42 -1.77
CA LEU A 85 -4.46 0.74 -2.57
C LEU A 85 -5.68 1.56 -3.00
N PHE A 86 -6.69 0.89 -3.53
CA PHE A 86 -7.82 1.56 -4.22
C PHE A 86 -9.17 1.36 -3.54
N GLY A 87 -9.25 0.52 -2.49
CA GLY A 87 -10.52 0.17 -1.87
C GLY A 87 -11.43 -0.68 -2.76
N THR A 88 -10.89 -1.31 -3.80
CA THR A 88 -11.66 -2.15 -4.73
C THR A 88 -12.03 -3.44 -4.02
N ASP A 89 -13.34 -3.77 -4.01
CA ASP A 89 -13.91 -4.98 -3.39
C ASP A 89 -13.50 -5.20 -1.93
N LYS A 90 -13.12 -4.13 -1.23
CA LYS A 90 -12.75 -4.21 0.18
C LYS A 90 -13.95 -4.55 1.05
N PRO A 91 -13.77 -5.32 2.15
CA PRO A 91 -14.81 -5.51 3.15
C PRO A 91 -15.27 -4.17 3.75
N ALA A 92 -16.55 -4.08 4.09
CA ALA A 92 -17.12 -2.86 4.69
C ALA A 92 -16.47 -2.47 6.02
N THR A 93 -15.94 -3.47 6.75
CA THR A 93 -15.25 -3.31 8.03
C THR A 93 -13.84 -2.72 7.90
N TRP A 94 -13.24 -2.77 6.70
CA TRP A 94 -11.94 -2.18 6.45
C TRP A 94 -12.06 -0.68 6.16
N ARG A 95 -11.00 0.04 6.49
CA ARG A 95 -10.88 1.47 6.17
C ARG A 95 -10.88 1.68 4.67
N GLU A 96 -11.07 2.92 4.27
CA GLU A 96 -10.90 3.33 2.88
C GLU A 96 -9.49 3.00 2.39
N GLY A 97 -9.38 2.69 1.09
CA GLY A 97 -8.09 2.49 0.44
C GLY A 97 -7.23 3.76 0.47
N LEU A 98 -5.94 3.60 0.21
CA LEU A 98 -4.98 4.71 0.28
C LEU A 98 -5.35 5.85 -0.69
N VAL A 99 -5.70 5.53 -1.95
CA VAL A 99 -6.03 6.55 -2.96
C VAL A 99 -7.33 7.30 -2.63
N PRO A 100 -8.46 6.64 -2.28
CA PRO A 100 -9.65 7.35 -1.81
C PRO A 100 -9.39 8.22 -0.59
N SER A 101 -8.64 7.71 0.40
CA SER A 101 -8.29 8.48 1.60
C SER A 101 -7.45 9.71 1.28
N ALA A 102 -6.46 9.58 0.39
CA ALA A 102 -5.64 10.70 -0.08
C ALA A 102 -6.49 11.73 -0.84
N THR A 103 -7.46 11.28 -1.62
CA THR A 103 -8.38 12.16 -2.35
C THR A 103 -9.25 12.96 -1.38
N THR A 104 -9.81 12.31 -0.37
CA THR A 104 -10.62 12.96 0.67
C THR A 104 -9.80 13.98 1.48
N ALA A 105 -8.53 13.67 1.75
CA ALA A 105 -7.61 14.57 2.44
C ALA A 105 -7.05 15.70 1.56
N GLY A 106 -7.35 15.75 0.26
CA GLY A 106 -6.79 16.73 -0.68
C GLY A 106 -5.29 16.50 -1.00
N ALA A 107 -4.73 15.36 -0.61
CA ALA A 107 -3.34 15.00 -0.83
C ALA A 107 -3.12 14.37 -2.23
N VAL A 108 -3.71 14.99 -3.26
CA VAL A 108 -3.63 14.54 -4.65
C VAL A 108 -2.97 15.62 -5.50
N LYS A 109 -2.10 15.22 -6.42
CA LYS A 109 -1.51 16.07 -7.43
C LYS A 109 -1.86 15.54 -8.82
N GLN A 110 -2.43 16.39 -9.66
CA GLN A 110 -2.66 16.05 -11.07
C GLN A 110 -1.34 16.09 -11.84
N ILE A 111 -1.13 15.08 -12.68
CA ILE A 111 0.03 15.07 -13.57
C ILE A 111 -0.12 16.19 -14.61
N SER A 112 0.92 17.02 -14.71
CA SER A 112 1.06 18.07 -15.71
C SER A 112 2.09 17.72 -16.79
N ALA A 113 2.43 18.68 -17.63
CA ALA A 113 3.52 18.54 -18.59
C ALA A 113 4.90 18.54 -17.92
N ASP A 114 5.02 19.16 -16.75
CA ASP A 114 6.24 19.19 -15.92
C ASP A 114 6.19 18.15 -14.81
N LEU A 115 6.49 16.92 -15.17
CA LEU A 115 6.51 15.80 -14.24
C LEU A 115 7.54 15.96 -13.11
N TYR A 116 8.64 16.68 -13.35
CA TYR A 116 9.67 16.91 -12.34
C TYR A 116 9.09 17.74 -11.17
N THR A 117 8.46 18.86 -11.48
CA THR A 117 7.80 19.71 -10.50
C THR A 117 6.62 18.99 -9.84
N ASP A 118 5.84 18.18 -10.56
CA ASP A 118 4.74 17.39 -9.98
C ASP A 118 5.21 16.36 -8.97
N LEU A 119 6.41 15.83 -9.11
CA LEU A 119 6.97 14.83 -8.20
C LEU A 119 7.74 15.48 -7.05
N LEU A 120 8.70 16.36 -7.36
CA LEU A 120 9.72 16.86 -6.43
C LEU A 120 9.56 18.34 -6.08
N GLY A 121 8.78 19.10 -6.85
CA GLY A 121 8.61 20.54 -6.64
C GLY A 121 7.67 20.85 -5.47
N GLU A 122 7.59 22.13 -5.15
CA GLU A 122 6.63 22.67 -4.17
C GLU A 122 5.20 22.34 -4.60
N GLY A 123 4.40 21.82 -3.65
CA GLY A 123 3.05 21.31 -3.95
C GLY A 123 3.02 20.02 -4.80
N GLY A 124 4.18 19.39 -5.03
CA GLY A 124 4.30 18.07 -5.64
C GLY A 124 3.85 16.95 -4.71
N ILE A 125 3.90 15.72 -5.20
CA ILE A 125 3.41 14.56 -4.45
C ILE A 125 4.20 14.32 -3.14
N ILE A 126 5.53 14.54 -3.15
CA ILE A 126 6.39 14.40 -1.98
C ILE A 126 6.10 15.53 -0.99
N SER A 127 6.07 16.78 -1.46
CA SER A 127 5.79 17.96 -0.64
C SER A 127 4.47 17.83 0.14
N LYS A 128 3.42 17.26 -0.45
CA LYS A 128 2.14 17.04 0.24
C LYS A 128 2.21 16.06 1.39
N VAL A 129 3.12 15.08 1.35
CA VAL A 129 3.37 14.17 2.47
C VAL A 129 4.14 14.89 3.56
N GLU A 130 5.15 15.67 3.19
CA GLU A 130 6.00 16.43 4.11
C GLU A 130 5.23 17.55 4.82
N GLU A 131 4.30 18.23 4.13
CA GLU A 131 3.38 19.20 4.73
C GLU A 131 2.52 18.59 5.84
N SER A 132 2.27 17.28 5.79
CA SER A 132 1.58 16.54 6.84
C SER A 132 2.50 16.11 7.99
N GLY A 133 3.79 16.45 7.94
CA GLY A 133 4.78 16.14 8.98
C GLY A 133 5.39 14.74 8.87
N TYR A 134 5.25 14.06 7.74
CA TYR A 134 5.82 12.73 7.51
C TYR A 134 6.85 12.76 6.38
N PHE A 135 7.85 11.89 6.46
CA PHE A 135 8.78 11.65 5.37
C PHE A 135 8.29 10.50 4.49
N VAL A 136 8.57 10.60 3.20
CA VAL A 136 8.25 9.53 2.26
C VAL A 136 9.23 8.37 2.46
N SER A 137 8.72 7.19 2.80
CA SER A 137 9.54 5.97 2.97
C SER A 137 9.54 5.09 1.71
N GLY A 138 8.66 5.36 0.75
CA GLY A 138 8.58 4.60 -0.49
C GLY A 138 7.51 5.10 -1.45
N HIS A 139 7.55 4.52 -2.63
CA HIS A 139 6.62 4.83 -3.71
C HIS A 139 6.11 3.56 -4.35
N VAL A 140 4.83 3.55 -4.74
CA VAL A 140 4.21 2.51 -5.56
C VAL A 140 3.69 3.16 -6.83
N ALA A 141 4.09 2.67 -7.99
CA ALA A 141 3.76 3.31 -9.26
C ALA A 141 3.33 2.30 -10.33
N ASP A 142 2.52 2.78 -11.28
CA ASP A 142 2.24 2.04 -12.50
C ASP A 142 3.52 1.80 -13.31
N ILE A 143 3.60 0.65 -13.96
CA ILE A 143 4.78 0.29 -14.78
C ILE A 143 5.05 1.30 -15.91
N GLY A 144 4.01 1.97 -16.42
CA GLY A 144 4.13 3.04 -17.42
C GLY A 144 4.89 4.27 -16.91
N MET A 145 4.94 4.50 -15.61
CA MET A 145 5.74 5.58 -15.01
C MET A 145 7.24 5.40 -15.27
N ARG A 146 7.74 4.16 -15.43
CA ARG A 146 9.15 3.93 -15.76
C ARG A 146 9.58 4.65 -17.04
N ALA A 147 8.73 4.64 -18.06
CA ALA A 147 9.02 5.33 -19.31
C ALA A 147 9.00 6.86 -19.12
N LYS A 148 8.02 7.38 -18.36
CA LYS A 148 7.92 8.81 -18.06
C LYS A 148 9.14 9.30 -17.26
N LEU A 149 9.55 8.56 -16.23
CA LEU A 149 10.73 8.89 -15.43
C LEU A 149 12.02 8.88 -16.24
N ARG A 150 12.21 7.89 -17.12
CA ARG A 150 13.37 7.87 -18.02
C ARG A 150 13.40 9.01 -19.04
N GLY A 151 12.23 9.53 -19.38
CA GLY A 151 12.10 10.67 -20.28
C GLY A 151 12.40 12.02 -19.63
N LEU A 152 12.58 12.07 -18.30
CA LEU A 152 12.92 13.32 -17.63
C LEU A 152 14.33 13.78 -17.97
N LYS A 153 14.44 15.00 -18.47
CA LYS A 153 15.69 15.65 -18.87
C LYS A 153 15.80 17.01 -18.20
N ASP A 154 17.02 17.44 -17.98
CA ASP A 154 17.31 18.82 -17.57
C ASP A 154 17.20 19.80 -18.75
N GLY A 155 17.37 21.10 -18.49
CA GLY A 155 17.36 22.15 -19.53
C GLY A 155 18.47 22.01 -20.57
N ASN A 156 19.45 21.14 -20.38
CA ASN A 156 20.53 20.80 -21.28
C ASN A 156 20.35 19.41 -21.94
N GLU A 157 19.13 18.89 -21.92
CA GLU A 157 18.75 17.56 -22.43
C GLU A 157 19.43 16.35 -21.75
N ARG A 158 20.04 16.53 -20.58
CA ARG A 158 20.66 15.45 -19.83
C ARG A 158 19.59 14.67 -19.07
N PRO A 159 19.59 13.33 -19.15
CA PRO A 159 18.63 12.52 -18.39
C PRO A 159 18.85 12.69 -16.88
N LEU A 160 17.80 13.04 -16.15
CA LEU A 160 17.84 13.21 -14.68
C LEU A 160 17.88 11.87 -13.93
N PHE A 161 17.39 10.81 -14.55
CA PHE A 161 17.27 9.46 -13.97
C PHE A 161 18.40 8.49 -14.38
N LEU A 162 19.57 8.97 -14.72
CA LEU A 162 20.70 8.15 -15.21
C LEU A 162 21.19 7.11 -14.20
N ASN A 163 21.29 7.46 -12.93
CA ASN A 163 21.79 6.56 -11.90
C ASN A 163 20.86 5.37 -11.64
N SER A 164 19.56 5.57 -11.78
CA SER A 164 18.56 4.50 -11.63
C SER A 164 18.52 3.57 -12.85
N MET A 165 19.04 4.00 -14.02
CA MET A 165 19.10 3.17 -15.22
C MET A 165 20.30 2.22 -15.24
N GLN A 166 21.38 2.55 -14.55
CA GLN A 166 22.60 1.72 -14.49
C GLN A 166 22.51 0.59 -13.48
N GLN A 167 21.67 0.73 -12.45
CA GLN A 167 21.40 -0.33 -11.50
C GLN A 167 20.19 -1.14 -11.93
N ALA A 168 20.41 -2.38 -12.32
CA ALA A 168 19.37 -3.30 -12.73
C ALA A 168 18.30 -3.44 -11.61
N GLY A 169 17.10 -2.92 -11.87
CA GLY A 169 15.90 -3.20 -11.11
C GLY A 169 15.48 -2.18 -10.05
N ASN A 170 16.36 -1.34 -9.53
CA ASN A 170 16.00 -0.43 -8.43
C ASN A 170 15.82 1.01 -8.93
N TYR A 171 14.56 1.44 -9.05
CA TYR A 171 14.23 2.84 -9.25
C TYR A 171 14.08 3.50 -7.89
N THR A 172 14.75 4.63 -7.68
CA THR A 172 14.63 5.45 -6.48
C THR A 172 14.21 6.86 -6.85
N LEU A 173 13.40 7.48 -6.02
CA LEU A 173 13.01 8.88 -6.11
C LEU A 173 13.22 9.50 -4.74
N ASP A 174 13.98 10.58 -4.68
CA ASP A 174 14.36 11.25 -3.42
C ASP A 174 14.89 10.27 -2.35
N GLY A 175 15.75 9.34 -2.76
CA GLY A 175 16.33 8.31 -1.88
C GLY A 175 15.41 7.15 -1.53
N SER A 176 14.11 7.25 -1.80
CA SER A 176 13.12 6.21 -1.51
C SER A 176 12.86 5.30 -2.70
N ALA A 177 12.69 3.99 -2.46
CA ALA A 177 12.49 3.00 -3.52
C ALA A 177 11.11 3.13 -4.18
N ILE A 178 11.08 2.95 -5.50
CA ILE A 178 9.83 2.86 -6.27
C ILE A 178 9.55 1.40 -6.58
N GLN A 179 8.41 0.90 -6.14
CA GLN A 179 7.91 -0.43 -6.45
C GLN A 179 6.91 -0.37 -7.61
N PHE A 180 7.02 -1.34 -8.52
CA PHE A 180 6.14 -1.46 -9.68
C PHE A 180 5.40 -2.79 -9.63
N PRO A 181 4.18 -2.82 -9.05
CA PRO A 181 3.37 -4.03 -9.01
C PRO A 181 3.08 -4.55 -10.43
N ARG A 182 3.22 -5.86 -10.62
CA ARG A 182 2.93 -6.52 -11.90
C ARG A 182 1.82 -7.56 -11.82
N ASN A 183 1.20 -7.68 -10.64
CA ASN A 183 0.11 -8.62 -10.39
C ASN A 183 -1.26 -8.13 -10.88
N GLY A 184 -1.32 -7.01 -11.60
CA GLY A 184 -2.58 -6.44 -12.10
C GLY A 184 -3.43 -5.70 -11.06
N ALA A 185 -2.98 -5.57 -9.82
CA ALA A 185 -3.71 -4.86 -8.76
C ALA A 185 -3.67 -3.34 -8.92
N PHE A 186 -2.68 -2.80 -9.61
CA PHE A 186 -2.50 -1.36 -9.72
C PHE A 186 -3.37 -0.77 -10.83
N ASP A 187 -4.35 0.04 -10.45
CA ASP A 187 -5.27 0.71 -11.37
C ASP A 187 -4.70 2.07 -11.82
N LYS A 188 -4.10 2.07 -13.00
CA LYS A 188 -3.53 3.28 -13.64
C LYS A 188 -4.56 4.37 -13.97
N THR A 189 -5.87 4.05 -13.99
CA THR A 189 -6.92 5.05 -14.25
C THR A 189 -7.21 5.89 -13.02
N LYS A 190 -6.94 5.35 -11.83
CA LYS A 190 -7.16 6.03 -10.55
C LYS A 190 -5.92 6.75 -10.03
N ALA A 191 -4.75 6.16 -10.22
CA ALA A 191 -3.48 6.79 -9.83
C ALA A 191 -2.34 6.32 -10.73
N HIS A 192 -1.35 7.17 -10.95
CA HIS A 192 -0.11 6.81 -11.63
C HIS A 192 1.01 6.48 -10.65
N MET A 193 1.00 7.12 -9.49
CA MET A 193 1.98 6.94 -8.42
C MET A 193 1.35 7.25 -7.08
N ILE A 194 1.73 6.50 -6.07
CA ILE A 194 1.34 6.68 -4.67
C ILE A 194 2.64 6.82 -3.88
N SER A 195 2.79 7.91 -3.14
CA SER A 195 3.94 8.19 -2.29
C SER A 195 3.47 8.37 -0.86
N GLY A 196 4.23 7.86 0.09
CA GLY A 196 3.85 8.01 1.49
C GLY A 196 4.83 7.36 2.45
N ASP A 197 4.54 7.53 3.72
CA ASP A 197 5.22 6.80 4.79
C ASP A 197 4.54 5.45 5.04
N PHE A 198 5.00 4.42 4.33
CA PHE A 198 4.47 3.06 4.47
C PHE A 198 4.78 2.40 5.82
N SER A 199 5.66 2.99 6.64
CA SER A 199 5.89 2.53 8.00
C SER A 199 4.68 2.71 8.90
N GLN A 200 3.79 3.65 8.54
CA GLN A 200 2.53 3.92 9.24
C GLN A 200 1.40 2.95 8.82
N LEU A 201 1.62 2.16 7.77
CA LEU A 201 0.65 1.16 7.32
C LEU A 201 0.74 -0.09 8.20
N VAL A 202 -0.30 -0.33 8.98
CA VAL A 202 -0.39 -1.50 9.86
C VAL A 202 -1.36 -2.50 9.27
N TYR A 203 -0.89 -3.70 9.03
CA TYR A 203 -1.72 -4.85 8.67
C TYR A 203 -1.47 -6.01 9.63
N SER A 204 -2.42 -6.92 9.72
CA SER A 204 -2.31 -8.09 10.58
C SER A 204 -2.92 -9.31 9.90
N ILE A 205 -2.22 -10.44 10.01
CA ILE A 205 -2.65 -11.73 9.48
C ILE A 205 -3.10 -12.59 10.66
N ARG A 206 -4.34 -13.09 10.61
CA ARG A 206 -4.88 -13.99 11.63
C ARG A 206 -4.53 -15.44 11.31
N GLN A 207 -4.70 -15.84 10.05
CA GLN A 207 -4.45 -17.19 9.56
C GLN A 207 -3.80 -17.10 8.19
N ASP A 208 -2.76 -17.89 8.00
CA ASP A 208 -2.08 -17.98 6.72
C ASP A 208 -2.90 -18.79 5.70
N ILE A 209 -2.50 -18.76 4.44
CA ILE A 209 -3.17 -19.44 3.34
C ILE A 209 -3.20 -20.95 3.63
N THR A 210 -4.42 -21.51 3.64
CA THR A 210 -4.63 -22.96 3.79
C THR A 210 -5.29 -23.53 2.55
N PHE A 211 -4.81 -24.67 2.09
CA PHE A 211 -5.35 -25.37 0.93
C PHE A 211 -6.15 -26.58 1.39
N LYS A 212 -7.35 -26.76 0.85
CA LYS A 212 -8.18 -27.93 1.09
C LYS A 212 -8.57 -28.52 -0.26
N LEU A 213 -8.40 -29.82 -0.41
CA LEU A 213 -8.89 -30.57 -1.54
C LEU A 213 -10.24 -31.18 -1.19
N PHE A 214 -11.24 -30.98 -2.05
CA PHE A 214 -12.54 -31.60 -1.93
C PHE A 214 -12.74 -32.50 -3.14
N THR A 215 -12.90 -33.82 -2.92
CA THR A 215 -13.16 -34.79 -3.96
C THR A 215 -14.67 -35.08 -4.14
N GLU A 216 -15.48 -34.63 -3.18
CA GLU A 216 -16.93 -34.75 -3.20
C GLU A 216 -17.56 -33.41 -2.90
N GLY A 217 -18.32 -32.86 -3.82
CA GLY A 217 -19.05 -31.63 -3.59
C GLY A 217 -19.77 -31.13 -4.85
N VAL A 218 -21.03 -30.75 -4.69
CA VAL A 218 -21.77 -29.99 -5.70
C VAL A 218 -21.41 -28.55 -5.52
N VAL A 219 -20.70 -27.97 -6.48
CA VAL A 219 -20.51 -26.51 -6.55
C VAL A 219 -21.85 -25.94 -7.05
N GLN A 220 -22.63 -25.33 -6.17
CA GLN A 220 -23.80 -24.55 -6.57
C GLN A 220 -23.34 -23.16 -6.98
N ASN A 221 -23.63 -22.79 -8.23
CA ASN A 221 -23.50 -21.42 -8.74
C ASN A 221 -24.66 -20.56 -8.26
#